data_6e52c44e5da93020443c85247aa19e20
#
_entry.id   6e52c44e5da93020443c85247aa19e20
#
_cell.length_a   1.000
_cell.length_b   1.000
_cell.length_c   1.000
_cell.angle_alpha   90.00
_cell.angle_beta   90.00
_cell.angle_gamma   90.00
#
_symmetry.space_group_name_H-M   'P 1'
#
loop_
_entity.id
_entity.type
_entity.pdbx_description
1 polymer ?
#
loop_
_entity_poly.entity_id
_entity_poly.type
_entity_poly.pdbx_seq_one_letter_code
_entity_poly.pdbx_strand_id
1 'polypeptide(L)'
;DDPKIQFNYLKHEDDLKQMREGVGIAKKILSQKALKEYVGTEIRPGKNVSNQNELDEVIKNTSESAYHPSCTNKMGEDKTSVVDQNLSVHGIQNLRVIDASIMPDIVSANLNATTIMIAEKAFDQIKSSVS
;
A
#
# COMPACT_ATOMS: atom_id res chain seq x y z
N ASP A 1 17.69 -19.96 -10.37
CA ASP A 1 18.03 -18.83 -9.48
C ASP A 1 16.75 -18.31 -8.83
N ASP A 2 16.82 -17.93 -7.57
CA ASP A 2 15.69 -17.32 -6.86
C ASP A 2 15.35 -15.95 -7.45
N PRO A 3 14.06 -15.55 -7.46
CA PRO A 3 13.65 -14.25 -7.97
C PRO A 3 14.25 -13.11 -7.10
N LYS A 4 14.70 -12.04 -7.76
CA LYS A 4 15.10 -10.81 -7.07
C LYS A 4 13.87 -10.00 -6.73
N ILE A 5 13.57 -9.84 -5.45
CA ILE A 5 12.42 -9.07 -4.95
C ILE A 5 12.94 -7.81 -4.27
N GLN A 6 12.61 -6.64 -4.83
CA GLN A 6 12.97 -5.33 -4.29
C GLN A 6 11.72 -4.48 -4.10
N PHE A 7 11.33 -4.26 -2.86
CA PHE A 7 10.15 -3.44 -2.55
C PHE A 7 10.41 -1.93 -2.65
N ASN A 8 11.68 -1.50 -2.51
CA ASN A 8 12.07 -0.09 -2.54
C ASN A 8 11.29 0.79 -1.54
N TYR A 9 10.97 0.28 -0.35
CA TYR A 9 10.28 1.05 0.68
C TYR A 9 11.00 2.36 1.00
N LEU A 10 10.23 3.41 1.26
CA LEU A 10 10.72 4.75 1.62
C LEU A 10 11.69 5.37 0.60
N LYS A 11 11.69 4.88 -0.64
CA LYS A 11 12.51 5.44 -1.73
C LYS A 11 11.98 6.80 -2.18
N HIS A 12 10.67 7.00 -2.14
CA HIS A 12 10.02 8.26 -2.45
C HIS A 12 10.00 9.16 -1.21
N GLU A 13 10.28 10.46 -1.39
CA GLU A 13 10.34 11.41 -0.27
C GLU A 13 8.98 11.55 0.45
N ASP A 14 7.88 11.47 -0.32
CA ASP A 14 6.53 11.54 0.26
C ASP A 14 6.23 10.38 1.20
N ASP A 15 6.77 9.18 0.97
CA ASP A 15 6.59 8.04 1.87
C ASP A 15 7.15 8.36 3.25
N LEU A 16 8.38 8.89 3.29
CA LEU A 16 9.04 9.26 4.54
C LEU A 16 8.32 10.40 5.24
N LYS A 17 7.82 11.39 4.48
CA LYS A 17 7.01 12.50 5.00
C LYS A 17 5.73 12.00 5.67
N GLN A 18 4.97 11.14 4.98
CA GLN A 18 3.75 10.54 5.52
C GLN A 18 4.00 9.72 6.77
N MET A 19 5.10 8.96 6.81
CA MET A 19 5.49 8.20 8.00
C MET A 19 5.80 9.11 9.19
N ARG A 20 6.50 10.23 8.99
CA ARG A 20 6.74 11.22 10.04
C ARG A 20 5.42 11.80 10.57
N GLU A 21 4.53 12.20 9.67
CA GLU A 21 3.21 12.72 10.03
C GLU A 21 2.40 11.68 10.82
N GLY A 22 2.42 10.41 10.38
CA GLY A 22 1.77 9.29 11.07
C GLY A 22 2.29 9.11 12.51
N VAL A 23 3.61 9.14 12.71
CA VAL A 23 4.21 9.09 14.05
C VAL A 23 3.73 10.28 14.91
N GLY A 24 3.70 11.48 14.33
CA GLY A 24 3.21 12.69 15.03
C GLY A 24 1.74 12.56 15.44
N ILE A 25 0.88 12.06 14.57
CA ILE A 25 -0.54 11.82 14.86
C ILE A 25 -0.69 10.77 15.98
N ALA A 26 0.04 9.66 15.89
CA ALA A 26 0.01 8.61 16.92
C ALA A 26 0.41 9.15 18.31
N LYS A 27 1.50 9.92 18.38
CA LYS A 27 1.92 10.59 19.63
C LYS A 27 0.85 11.53 20.15
N LYS A 28 0.21 12.32 19.28
CA LYS A 28 -0.88 13.23 19.65
C LYS A 28 -2.09 12.47 20.22
N ILE A 29 -2.47 11.35 19.60
CA ILE A 29 -3.57 10.51 20.09
C ILE A 29 -3.23 9.93 21.48
N LEU A 30 -2.05 9.33 21.60
CA LEU A 30 -1.61 8.70 22.86
C LEU A 30 -1.42 9.71 24.01
N SER A 31 -1.17 10.99 23.71
CA SER A 31 -1.05 12.05 24.70
C SER A 31 -2.39 12.58 25.24
N GLN A 32 -3.53 12.11 24.69
CA GLN A 32 -4.84 12.59 25.12
C GLN A 32 -5.17 12.17 26.56
N LYS A 33 -5.89 13.04 27.27
CA LYS A 33 -6.26 12.82 28.68
C LYS A 33 -6.93 11.47 28.92
N ALA A 34 -7.79 11.03 28.01
CA ALA A 34 -8.50 9.75 28.11
C ALA A 34 -7.58 8.52 28.09
N LEU A 35 -6.39 8.63 27.50
CA LEU A 35 -5.43 7.53 27.38
C LEU A 35 -4.32 7.60 28.45
N LYS A 36 -4.23 8.68 29.20
CA LYS A 36 -3.11 8.95 30.13
C LYS A 36 -2.85 7.83 31.14
N GLU A 37 -3.88 7.16 31.63
CA GLU A 37 -3.77 6.09 32.61
C GLU A 37 -3.29 4.74 32.00
N TYR A 38 -3.40 4.61 30.67
CA TYR A 38 -3.06 3.38 29.93
C TYR A 38 -1.72 3.47 29.20
N VAL A 39 -1.18 4.70 29.02
CA VAL A 39 0.07 4.92 28.28
C VAL A 39 1.25 4.95 29.24
N GLY A 40 2.19 4.03 29.02
CA GLY A 40 3.44 3.96 29.75
C GLY A 40 4.58 4.74 29.06
N THR A 41 5.80 4.25 29.26
CA THR A 41 6.99 4.83 28.62
C THR A 41 6.99 4.52 27.12
N GLU A 42 7.27 5.53 26.30
CA GLU A 42 7.45 5.38 24.86
C GLU A 42 8.62 4.44 24.58
N ILE A 43 8.36 3.38 23.81
CA ILE A 43 9.34 2.38 23.39
C ILE A 43 9.91 2.74 22.02
N ARG A 44 9.05 3.13 21.09
CA ARG A 44 9.41 3.53 19.71
C ARG A 44 8.58 4.75 19.28
N PRO A 45 9.19 5.71 18.58
CA PRO A 45 10.61 5.84 18.20
C PRO A 45 11.58 5.97 19.39
N GLY A 46 11.09 6.24 20.62
CA GLY A 46 11.85 6.29 21.83
C GLY A 46 12.25 7.72 22.25
N LYS A 47 12.53 7.89 23.55
CA LYS A 47 12.82 9.19 24.17
C LYS A 47 14.09 9.86 23.64
N ASN A 48 15.00 9.10 23.03
CA ASN A 48 16.28 9.61 22.53
C ASN A 48 16.17 10.25 21.13
N VAL A 49 15.00 10.17 20.49
CA VAL A 49 14.75 10.79 19.19
C VAL A 49 14.37 12.25 19.43
N SER A 50 15.32 13.14 19.16
CA SER A 50 15.22 14.58 19.45
C SER A 50 15.05 15.46 18.23
N ASN A 51 15.38 14.93 17.03
CA ASN A 51 15.30 15.67 15.79
C ASN A 51 14.79 14.79 14.62
N GLN A 52 14.51 15.45 13.48
CA GLN A 52 13.94 14.79 12.32
C GLN A 52 14.84 13.71 11.72
N ASN A 53 16.15 13.93 11.69
CA ASN A 53 17.09 12.96 11.11
C ASN A 53 17.12 11.65 11.91
N GLU A 54 17.10 11.77 13.24
CA GLU A 54 17.00 10.62 14.14
C GLU A 54 15.68 9.87 13.97
N LEU A 55 14.56 10.61 13.80
CA LEU A 55 13.27 10.01 13.50
C LEU A 55 13.28 9.26 12.16
N ASP A 56 13.89 9.85 11.15
CA ASP A 56 14.00 9.23 9.82
C ASP A 56 14.78 7.92 9.87
N GLU A 57 15.87 7.88 10.62
CA GLU A 57 16.66 6.65 10.79
C GLU A 57 15.86 5.58 11.54
N VAL A 58 15.09 5.94 12.57
CA VAL A 58 14.20 4.98 13.23
C VAL A 58 13.14 4.47 12.25
N ILE A 59 12.49 5.35 11.49
CA ILE A 59 11.48 4.98 10.49
C ILE A 59 12.09 4.01 9.47
N LYS A 60 13.23 4.35 8.86
CA LYS A 60 13.90 3.50 7.86
C LYS A 60 14.27 2.13 8.40
N ASN A 61 14.74 2.07 9.64
CA ASN A 61 15.20 0.82 10.25
C ASN A 61 14.07 -0.04 10.83
N THR A 62 12.87 0.50 11.01
CA THR A 62 11.76 -0.23 11.66
C THR A 62 10.51 -0.37 10.80
N SER A 63 10.47 0.29 9.64
CA SER A 63 9.35 0.14 8.71
C SER A 63 9.37 -1.22 8.04
N GLU A 64 8.20 -1.82 7.95
CA GLU A 64 7.98 -3.09 7.27
C GLU A 64 6.66 -3.08 6.50
N SER A 65 6.45 -4.08 5.68
CA SER A 65 5.21 -4.23 4.90
C SER A 65 3.99 -4.40 5.79
N ALA A 66 2.88 -3.77 5.41
CA ALA A 66 1.56 -4.07 5.96
C ALA A 66 0.88 -5.28 5.26
N TYR A 67 1.63 -5.99 4.41
CA TYR A 67 1.17 -7.19 3.68
C TYR A 67 -0.01 -6.94 2.73
N HIS A 68 -0.06 -5.76 2.12
CA HIS A 68 -1.06 -5.36 1.13
C HIS A 68 -0.41 -5.10 -0.25
N PRO A 69 0.23 -6.10 -0.91
CA PRO A 69 0.78 -5.90 -2.25
C PRO A 69 -0.32 -5.63 -3.27
N SER A 70 -0.09 -4.62 -4.12
CA SER A 70 -1.05 -4.16 -5.13
C SER A 70 -0.32 -3.43 -6.26
N CYS A 71 -1.04 -3.02 -7.30
CA CYS A 71 -0.61 -2.10 -8.35
C CYS A 71 0.50 -2.62 -9.30
N THR A 72 1.00 -3.84 -9.16
CA THR A 72 2.11 -4.37 -9.99
C THR A 72 1.71 -4.69 -11.43
N ASN A 73 0.42 -4.90 -11.70
CA ASN A 73 -0.16 -5.09 -13.03
C ASN A 73 -1.19 -4.00 -13.32
N LYS A 74 -0.86 -2.73 -13.00
CA LYS A 74 -1.82 -1.63 -13.00
C LYS A 74 -2.64 -1.54 -14.27
N MET A 75 -3.91 -1.25 -14.12
CA MET A 75 -4.85 -0.97 -15.20
C MET A 75 -4.62 0.43 -15.76
N GLY A 76 -4.74 0.58 -17.07
CA GLY A 76 -4.65 1.86 -17.76
C GLY A 76 -4.28 1.73 -19.23
N GLU A 77 -4.12 2.88 -19.88
CA GLU A 77 -3.79 2.99 -21.31
C GLU A 77 -2.37 3.53 -21.54
N ASP A 78 -1.63 3.84 -20.48
CA ASP A 78 -0.26 4.34 -20.62
C ASP A 78 0.74 3.20 -20.84
N LYS A 79 1.96 3.55 -21.29
CA LYS A 79 3.02 2.58 -21.64
C LYS A 79 3.48 1.69 -20.48
N THR A 80 3.14 2.03 -19.25
CA THR A 80 3.50 1.26 -18.05
C THR A 80 2.34 0.44 -17.52
N SER A 81 1.15 0.55 -18.14
CA SER A 81 -0.02 -0.24 -17.79
C SER A 81 0.10 -1.65 -18.34
N VAL A 82 -0.31 -2.63 -17.56
CA VAL A 82 -0.23 -4.06 -17.90
C VAL A 82 -1.54 -4.59 -18.45
N VAL A 83 -2.67 -4.10 -17.92
CA VAL A 83 -4.01 -4.49 -18.38
C VAL A 83 -4.83 -3.26 -18.78
N ASP A 84 -5.77 -3.47 -19.70
CA ASP A 84 -6.75 -2.48 -20.11
C ASP A 84 -7.94 -2.40 -19.13
N GLN A 85 -8.92 -1.54 -19.41
CA GLN A 85 -10.15 -1.40 -18.59
C GLN A 85 -11.05 -2.65 -18.59
N ASN A 86 -10.82 -3.63 -19.48
CA ASN A 86 -11.48 -4.92 -19.53
C ASN A 86 -10.65 -6.02 -18.85
N LEU A 87 -9.59 -5.61 -18.13
CA LEU A 87 -8.65 -6.48 -17.41
C LEU A 87 -7.83 -7.41 -18.32
N SER A 88 -7.84 -7.17 -19.64
CA SER A 88 -7.07 -7.92 -20.62
C SER A 88 -5.63 -7.43 -20.66
N VAL A 89 -4.68 -8.36 -20.72
CA VAL A 89 -3.25 -8.03 -20.77
C VAL A 89 -2.91 -7.42 -22.13
N HIS A 90 -2.29 -6.25 -22.14
CA HIS A 90 -1.87 -5.58 -23.37
C HIS A 90 -0.94 -6.48 -24.20
N GLY A 91 -1.25 -6.63 -25.48
CA GLY A 91 -0.45 -7.40 -26.42
C GLY A 91 -0.57 -8.93 -26.34
N ILE A 92 -1.37 -9.47 -25.43
CA ILE A 92 -1.60 -10.91 -25.27
C ILE A 92 -3.10 -11.21 -25.37
N GLN A 93 -3.48 -12.11 -26.27
CA GLN A 93 -4.87 -12.50 -26.43
C GLN A 93 -5.30 -13.53 -25.36
N ASN A 94 -6.55 -13.45 -24.93
CA ASN A 94 -7.19 -14.41 -24.02
C ASN A 94 -6.51 -14.53 -22.63
N LEU A 95 -5.79 -13.50 -22.21
CA LEU A 95 -5.18 -13.42 -20.87
C LEU A 95 -5.74 -12.21 -20.11
N ARG A 96 -6.14 -12.43 -18.87
CA ARG A 96 -6.60 -11.38 -17.95
C ARG A 96 -5.88 -11.48 -16.60
N VAL A 97 -5.78 -10.35 -15.92
CA VAL A 97 -5.39 -10.30 -14.51
C VAL A 97 -6.55 -9.71 -13.72
N ILE A 98 -6.97 -10.39 -12.64
CA ILE A 98 -8.18 -10.05 -11.87
C ILE A 98 -7.87 -10.21 -10.38
N ASP A 99 -7.06 -9.31 -9.86
CA ASP A 99 -6.70 -9.26 -8.44
C ASP A 99 -6.27 -7.84 -8.02
N ALA A 100 -5.75 -7.69 -6.81
CA ALA A 100 -5.32 -6.39 -6.30
C ALA A 100 -4.19 -5.73 -7.14
N SER A 101 -3.46 -6.50 -7.93
CA SER A 101 -2.35 -5.96 -8.72
C SER A 101 -2.79 -5.02 -9.86
N ILE A 102 -4.06 -5.11 -10.30
CA ILE A 102 -4.59 -4.23 -11.34
C ILE A 102 -4.91 -2.81 -10.88
N MET A 103 -4.94 -2.55 -9.57
CA MET A 103 -5.22 -1.21 -9.04
C MET A 103 -4.21 -0.22 -9.61
N PRO A 104 -4.64 0.93 -10.18
CA PRO A 104 -3.72 1.97 -10.65
C PRO A 104 -2.92 2.60 -9.52
N ASP A 105 -3.53 2.70 -8.34
CA ASP A 105 -2.93 3.16 -7.11
C ASP A 105 -3.56 2.43 -5.92
N ILE A 106 -2.86 2.41 -4.77
CA ILE A 106 -3.35 1.75 -3.56
C ILE A 106 -4.52 2.53 -2.97
N VAL A 107 -5.58 1.82 -2.60
CA VAL A 107 -6.74 2.45 -1.95
C VAL A 107 -6.41 2.83 -0.50
N SER A 108 -7.12 3.84 0.04
CA SER A 108 -6.90 4.36 1.39
C SER A 108 -7.44 3.47 2.53
N ALA A 109 -7.85 2.24 2.22
CA ALA A 109 -8.38 1.26 3.16
C ALA A 109 -7.79 -0.12 2.90
N ASN A 110 -8.18 -1.13 3.70
CA ASN A 110 -7.77 -2.51 3.48
C ASN A 110 -8.19 -3.00 2.10
N LEU A 111 -7.32 -3.75 1.41
CA LEU A 111 -7.52 -4.14 0.01
C LEU A 111 -8.64 -5.16 -0.20
N ASN A 112 -9.01 -5.93 0.83
CA ASN A 112 -9.89 -7.09 0.68
C ASN A 112 -11.23 -6.77 0.00
N ALA A 113 -11.94 -5.75 0.48
CA ALA A 113 -13.24 -5.36 -0.09
C ALA A 113 -13.11 -4.92 -1.56
N THR A 114 -12.08 -4.13 -1.88
CA THR A 114 -11.81 -3.69 -3.26
C THR A 114 -11.42 -4.86 -4.16
N THR A 115 -10.65 -5.82 -3.66
CA THR A 115 -10.26 -7.02 -4.42
C THR A 115 -11.47 -7.90 -4.73
N ILE A 116 -12.38 -8.09 -3.77
CA ILE A 116 -13.63 -8.81 -4.00
C ILE A 116 -14.48 -8.09 -5.06
N MET A 117 -14.62 -6.75 -4.94
CA MET A 117 -15.35 -5.94 -5.92
C MET A 117 -14.77 -6.07 -7.33
N ILE A 118 -13.44 -6.06 -7.47
CA ILE A 118 -12.76 -6.27 -8.75
C ILE A 118 -13.14 -7.64 -9.33
N ALA A 119 -13.09 -8.70 -8.52
CA ALA A 119 -13.40 -10.06 -8.95
C ALA A 119 -14.87 -10.21 -9.38
N GLU A 120 -15.82 -9.71 -8.60
CA GLU A 120 -17.25 -9.75 -8.91
C GLU A 120 -17.58 -8.98 -10.21
N LYS A 121 -17.06 -7.77 -10.35
CA LYS A 121 -17.24 -6.98 -11.57
C LYS A 121 -16.64 -7.66 -12.81
N ALA A 122 -15.46 -8.23 -12.67
CA ALA A 122 -14.79 -8.96 -13.75
C ALA A 122 -15.58 -10.20 -14.18
N PHE A 123 -16.15 -10.92 -13.22
CA PHE A 123 -17.03 -12.07 -13.52
C PHE A 123 -18.21 -11.66 -14.37
N ASP A 124 -18.92 -10.58 -14.02
CA ASP A 124 -20.06 -10.08 -14.79
C ASP A 124 -19.66 -9.67 -16.21
N GLN A 125 -18.53 -8.99 -16.37
CA GLN A 125 -18.01 -8.60 -17.67
C GLN A 125 -17.69 -9.82 -18.56
N ILE A 126 -17.00 -10.82 -18.00
CA ILE A 126 -16.64 -12.05 -18.73
C ILE A 126 -17.89 -12.83 -19.12
N LYS A 127 -18.81 -13.03 -18.20
CA LYS A 127 -20.09 -13.71 -18.45
C LYS A 127 -20.86 -13.05 -19.59
N SER A 128 -20.95 -11.73 -19.60
CA SER A 128 -21.65 -10.97 -20.66
C SER A 128 -20.94 -11.05 -22.02
N SER A 129 -19.64 -11.32 -22.06
CA SER A 129 -18.88 -11.43 -23.30
C SER A 129 -18.95 -12.83 -23.95
N VAL A 130 -19.44 -13.85 -23.24
CA VAL A 130 -19.53 -15.25 -23.67
C VAL A 130 -20.99 -15.64 -23.99
N SER A 131 -21.94 -14.80 -23.60
CA SER A 131 -23.38 -14.97 -23.89
C SER A 131 -23.75 -14.36 -25.23
#